data_6e5b4647fa19e127143f4541683015c1
#
_entry.id   6e5b4647fa19e127143f4541683015c1
#
_cell.length_a   1.000
_cell.length_b   1.000
_cell.length_c   1.000
_cell.angle_alpha   90.00
_cell.angle_beta   90.00
_cell.angle_gamma   90.00
#
_symmetry.space_group_name_H-M   'P 1'
#
loop_
_entity.id
_entity.type
_entity.pdbx_description
1 polymer ?
#
loop_
_entity_poly.entity_id
_entity_poly.type
_entity_poly.pdbx_seq_one_letter_code
_entity_poly.pdbx_strand_id
1 'polypeptide(L)'
;MDLFLQMGHGMQGVAKELIKNQGTGTVIISPMNIKPTSIVKFSNDIQKLGGEVLFDPQLYYPRKFQKNLMLYDYWPKGDFTALEGGNFEQLVSKLSKLNQDIGTNKMILPAITTKKINHLWNKIQKICIEKADDYAPDLEKIHTIALSCEVLEDEEQIESIIAYAEEWNIAEVYIVCEHPQKLYLVDRPLWVTNLLSLVAGLKRQKKKVIVGYASHQLLCLALAKCDAIDHMGCIIISSISDGGSKIGYLQRSEVDLTLSDRDTDNGESVP
;
A
#
# COMPACT_ATOMS: atom_id res chain seq x y z
N MET A 1 -16.66 7.18 0.94
CA MET A 1 -15.43 6.40 1.18
C MET A 1 -15.61 5.04 0.54
N ASP A 2 -14.78 4.72 -0.43
CA ASP A 2 -14.82 3.47 -1.16
C ASP A 2 -14.04 2.37 -0.44
N LEU A 3 -14.41 1.11 -0.69
CA LEU A 3 -13.67 -0.06 -0.22
C LEU A 3 -12.92 -0.66 -1.40
N PHE A 4 -11.60 -0.60 -1.37
CA PHE A 4 -10.74 -1.27 -2.33
C PHE A 4 -10.38 -2.67 -1.80
N LEU A 5 -10.18 -3.60 -2.69
CA LEU A 5 -9.83 -4.96 -2.34
C LEU A 5 -8.32 -5.16 -2.46
N GLN A 6 -7.61 -5.22 -1.33
CA GLN A 6 -6.21 -5.63 -1.31
C GLN A 6 -6.10 -7.14 -1.56
N MET A 7 -5.37 -7.52 -2.59
CA MET A 7 -5.25 -8.92 -2.97
C MET A 7 -4.33 -9.69 -2.02
N GLY A 8 -4.91 -10.56 -1.19
CA GLY A 8 -4.19 -11.50 -0.33
C GLY A 8 -3.84 -12.82 -1.02
N HIS A 9 -3.20 -13.72 -0.27
CA HIS A 9 -2.86 -15.06 -0.76
C HIS A 9 -4.12 -15.86 -1.11
N GLY A 10 -4.15 -16.45 -2.30
CA GLY A 10 -5.29 -17.27 -2.76
C GLY A 10 -6.56 -16.49 -3.11
N MET A 11 -6.57 -15.16 -3.03
CA MET A 11 -7.78 -14.35 -3.21
C MET A 11 -8.15 -14.03 -4.66
N GLN A 12 -7.42 -14.51 -5.66
CA GLN A 12 -7.69 -14.16 -7.07
C GLN A 12 -9.12 -14.55 -7.50
N GLY A 13 -9.61 -15.73 -7.08
CA GLY A 13 -10.97 -16.18 -7.37
C GLY A 13 -12.03 -15.31 -6.71
N VAL A 14 -11.82 -15.02 -5.42
CA VAL A 14 -12.72 -14.18 -4.63
C VAL A 14 -12.80 -12.75 -5.18
N ALA A 15 -11.66 -12.16 -5.57
CA ALA A 15 -11.62 -10.84 -6.19
C ALA A 15 -12.46 -10.79 -7.47
N LYS A 16 -12.30 -11.77 -8.36
CA LYS A 16 -13.09 -11.86 -9.59
C LYS A 16 -14.59 -12.01 -9.33
N GLU A 17 -14.96 -12.84 -8.35
CA GLU A 17 -16.35 -13.05 -7.98
C GLU A 17 -16.99 -11.78 -7.42
N LEU A 18 -16.27 -11.08 -6.52
CA LEU A 18 -16.74 -9.80 -5.96
C LEU A 18 -16.96 -8.75 -7.06
N ILE A 19 -15.97 -8.53 -7.92
CA ILE A 19 -16.08 -7.55 -9.02
C ILE A 19 -17.21 -7.95 -9.95
N LYS A 20 -17.34 -9.23 -10.30
CA LYS A 20 -18.43 -9.73 -11.14
C LYS A 20 -19.81 -9.47 -10.55
N ASN A 21 -19.96 -9.67 -9.23
CA ASN A 21 -21.24 -9.49 -8.55
C ASN A 21 -21.61 -8.02 -8.37
N GLN A 22 -20.62 -7.16 -8.19
CA GLN A 22 -20.82 -5.71 -8.04
C GLN A 22 -20.86 -4.95 -9.36
N GLY A 23 -20.29 -5.51 -10.43
CA GLY A 23 -20.14 -4.86 -11.74
C GLY A 23 -19.11 -3.72 -11.75
N THR A 24 -18.47 -3.41 -10.62
CA THR A 24 -17.47 -2.35 -10.45
C THR A 24 -16.62 -2.62 -9.21
N GLY A 25 -15.54 -1.85 -9.03
CA GLY A 25 -14.69 -1.87 -7.84
C GLY A 25 -13.21 -1.84 -8.20
N THR A 26 -12.36 -1.54 -7.22
CA THR A 26 -10.91 -1.45 -7.41
C THR A 26 -10.21 -2.57 -6.66
N VAL A 27 -9.32 -3.28 -7.37
CA VAL A 27 -8.44 -4.31 -6.80
C VAL A 27 -7.03 -3.80 -6.77
N ILE A 28 -6.42 -3.76 -5.57
CA ILE A 28 -4.99 -3.46 -5.42
C ILE A 28 -4.22 -4.77 -5.48
N ILE A 29 -3.41 -4.92 -6.54
CA ILE A 29 -2.62 -6.12 -6.77
C ILE A 29 -1.38 -6.09 -5.89
N SER A 30 -1.23 -7.15 -5.09
CA SER A 30 -0.07 -7.38 -4.23
C SER A 30 0.91 -8.34 -4.91
N PRO A 31 2.09 -7.89 -5.35
CA PRO A 31 3.07 -8.73 -6.04
C PRO A 31 3.60 -9.89 -5.17
N MET A 32 3.52 -9.77 -3.86
CA MET A 32 3.83 -10.90 -2.96
C MET A 32 2.92 -12.11 -3.20
N ASN A 33 1.69 -11.89 -3.68
CA ASN A 33 0.63 -12.90 -3.80
C ASN A 33 0.33 -13.34 -5.24
N ILE A 34 1.00 -12.76 -6.24
CA ILE A 34 0.87 -13.14 -7.64
C ILE A 34 2.24 -13.17 -8.31
N LYS A 35 2.43 -14.03 -9.30
CA LYS A 35 3.67 -14.07 -10.08
C LYS A 35 3.60 -13.13 -11.27
N PRO A 36 4.74 -12.57 -11.76
CA PRO A 36 4.77 -11.72 -12.96
C PRO A 36 4.12 -12.36 -14.17
N THR A 37 4.26 -13.68 -14.34
CA THR A 37 3.68 -14.43 -15.47
C THR A 37 2.15 -14.50 -15.45
N SER A 38 1.51 -14.21 -14.33
CA SER A 38 0.05 -14.34 -14.15
C SER A 38 -0.65 -12.98 -13.98
N ILE A 39 0.12 -11.91 -13.72
CA ILE A 39 -0.44 -10.61 -13.34
C ILE A 39 -1.26 -9.97 -14.45
N VAL A 40 -0.77 -9.99 -15.70
CA VAL A 40 -1.45 -9.39 -16.85
C VAL A 40 -2.78 -10.09 -17.10
N LYS A 41 -2.79 -11.44 -17.07
CA LYS A 41 -4.02 -12.20 -17.21
C LYS A 41 -5.03 -11.86 -16.12
N PHE A 42 -4.59 -11.80 -14.87
CA PHE A 42 -5.46 -11.48 -13.74
C PHE A 42 -6.04 -10.08 -13.87
N SER A 43 -5.21 -9.08 -14.20
CA SER A 43 -5.65 -7.70 -14.42
C SER A 43 -6.72 -7.61 -15.53
N ASN A 44 -6.46 -8.23 -16.69
CA ASN A 44 -7.40 -8.28 -17.79
C ASN A 44 -8.74 -8.94 -17.42
N ASP A 45 -8.69 -9.99 -16.57
CA ASP A 45 -9.91 -10.65 -16.10
C ASP A 45 -10.73 -9.71 -15.19
N ILE A 46 -10.10 -8.95 -14.29
CA ILE A 46 -10.77 -7.94 -13.45
C ILE A 46 -11.40 -6.84 -14.31
N GLN A 47 -10.65 -6.29 -15.26
CA GLN A 47 -11.12 -5.20 -16.12
C GLN A 47 -12.30 -5.64 -16.99
N LYS A 48 -12.29 -6.86 -17.54
CA LYS A 48 -13.42 -7.44 -18.28
C LYS A 48 -14.69 -7.60 -17.45
N LEU A 49 -14.56 -7.72 -16.14
CA LEU A 49 -15.67 -7.79 -15.19
C LEU A 49 -16.17 -6.41 -14.73
N GLY A 50 -15.59 -5.32 -15.25
CA GLY A 50 -15.95 -3.95 -14.90
C GLY A 50 -15.15 -3.36 -13.73
N GLY A 51 -14.13 -4.07 -13.25
CA GLY A 51 -13.26 -3.58 -12.17
C GLY A 51 -12.07 -2.77 -12.68
N GLU A 52 -11.48 -2.01 -11.77
CA GLU A 52 -10.20 -1.32 -11.94
C GLU A 52 -9.09 -2.06 -11.20
N VAL A 53 -7.84 -1.85 -11.64
CA VAL A 53 -6.67 -2.41 -10.97
C VAL A 53 -5.69 -1.31 -10.63
N LEU A 54 -5.08 -1.44 -9.45
CA LEU A 54 -3.89 -0.71 -9.04
C LEU A 54 -2.81 -1.72 -8.68
N PHE A 55 -1.56 -1.33 -8.79
CA PHE A 55 -0.42 -2.17 -8.44
C PHE A 55 0.35 -1.53 -7.28
N ASP A 56 0.39 -2.21 -6.14
CA ASP A 56 1.18 -1.80 -4.99
C ASP A 56 2.59 -2.41 -5.08
N PRO A 57 3.67 -1.62 -5.26
CA PRO A 57 5.02 -2.16 -5.43
C PRO A 57 5.62 -2.81 -4.18
N GLN A 58 5.04 -2.61 -3.00
CA GLN A 58 5.42 -3.25 -1.72
C GLN A 58 6.90 -3.12 -1.33
N LEU A 59 7.51 -1.95 -1.55
CA LEU A 59 8.89 -1.66 -1.17
C LEU A 59 9.04 -1.10 0.25
N TYR A 60 8.04 -1.25 1.11
CA TYR A 60 7.97 -0.63 2.44
C TYR A 60 9.09 -1.10 3.38
N TYR A 61 9.42 -2.40 3.34
CA TYR A 61 10.50 -3.03 4.10
C TYR A 61 11.29 -3.95 3.17
N PRO A 62 12.14 -3.40 2.29
CA PRO A 62 12.86 -4.22 1.32
C PRO A 62 13.88 -5.12 2.04
N ARG A 63 13.87 -6.39 1.67
CA ARG A 63 14.78 -7.43 2.20
C ARG A 63 15.53 -8.11 1.08
N LYS A 64 16.71 -8.63 1.39
CA LYS A 64 17.54 -9.36 0.43
C LYS A 64 16.82 -10.58 -0.18
N PHE A 65 15.98 -11.25 0.61
CA PHE A 65 15.21 -12.42 0.19
C PHE A 65 13.72 -12.20 0.41
N GLN A 66 13.00 -11.87 -0.67
CA GLN A 66 11.54 -11.77 -0.71
C GLN A 66 11.03 -12.55 -1.93
N LYS A 67 10.73 -13.83 -1.71
CA LYS A 67 10.56 -14.90 -2.71
C LYS A 67 9.80 -14.49 -3.98
N ASN A 68 8.61 -13.91 -3.88
CA ASN A 68 7.82 -13.56 -5.05
C ASN A 68 8.19 -12.18 -5.61
N LEU A 69 8.52 -11.22 -4.75
CA LEU A 69 8.90 -9.86 -5.15
C LEU A 69 10.19 -9.86 -5.99
N MET A 70 11.15 -10.73 -5.67
CA MET A 70 12.39 -10.87 -6.42
C MET A 70 12.20 -11.33 -7.87
N LEU A 71 11.03 -11.86 -8.22
CA LEU A 71 10.70 -12.27 -9.59
C LEU A 71 10.32 -11.08 -10.48
N TYR A 72 10.04 -9.92 -9.89
CA TYR A 72 9.69 -8.72 -10.63
C TYR A 72 10.94 -7.94 -11.04
N ASP A 73 10.93 -7.40 -12.25
CA ASP A 73 12.08 -6.67 -12.82
C ASP A 73 12.38 -5.36 -12.09
N TYR A 74 11.35 -4.73 -11.49
CA TYR A 74 11.51 -3.51 -10.72
C TYR A 74 12.19 -3.75 -9.36
N TRP A 75 12.15 -4.98 -8.83
CA TRP A 75 12.69 -5.27 -7.51
C TRP A 75 14.21 -5.01 -7.47
N PRO A 76 14.71 -4.20 -6.52
CA PRO A 76 16.14 -3.90 -6.45
C PRO A 76 16.90 -5.15 -5.98
N LYS A 77 17.74 -5.69 -6.84
CA LYS A 77 18.50 -6.93 -6.59
C LYS A 77 19.66 -6.68 -5.60
N GLY A 78 19.32 -6.39 -4.34
CA GLY A 78 20.28 -6.23 -3.24
C GLY A 78 20.75 -4.80 -2.98
N ASP A 79 20.44 -3.83 -3.83
CA ASP A 79 20.68 -2.42 -3.60
C ASP A 79 19.35 -1.71 -3.31
N PHE A 80 19.09 -1.48 -2.02
CA PHE A 80 17.88 -0.80 -1.56
C PHE A 80 18.05 0.71 -1.41
N THR A 81 19.24 1.24 -1.73
CA THR A 81 19.48 2.69 -1.81
C THR A 81 18.84 3.30 -3.07
N ALA A 82 18.26 2.47 -3.93
CA ALA A 82 17.58 2.90 -5.16
C ALA A 82 16.47 3.95 -4.93
N LEU A 83 15.85 3.97 -3.74
CA LEU A 83 14.85 4.97 -3.39
C LEU A 83 15.44 6.27 -2.86
N GLU A 84 16.76 6.31 -2.62
CA GLU A 84 17.49 7.46 -2.09
C GLU A 84 18.36 8.15 -3.14
N GLY A 85 18.55 7.55 -4.33
CA GLY A 85 19.55 8.00 -5.31
C GLY A 85 19.31 7.57 -6.76
N GLY A 86 20.37 7.54 -7.57
CA GLY A 86 20.35 7.42 -9.01
C GLY A 86 19.71 6.19 -9.67
N ASN A 87 19.27 5.22 -8.89
CA ASN A 87 18.54 4.05 -9.42
C ASN A 87 17.02 4.21 -9.35
N PHE A 88 16.50 5.28 -8.77
CA PHE A 88 15.05 5.53 -8.69
C PHE A 88 14.44 5.66 -10.09
N GLU A 89 15.13 6.26 -11.01
CA GLU A 89 14.71 6.41 -12.40
C GLU A 89 14.44 5.05 -13.07
N GLN A 90 15.37 4.10 -12.91
CA GLN A 90 15.17 2.75 -13.43
C GLN A 90 14.01 2.02 -12.76
N LEU A 91 13.84 2.23 -11.47
CA LEU A 91 12.73 1.67 -10.70
C LEU A 91 11.39 2.18 -11.24
N VAL A 92 11.24 3.50 -11.38
CA VAL A 92 10.04 4.14 -11.90
C VAL A 92 9.75 3.70 -13.33
N SER A 93 10.77 3.67 -14.20
CA SER A 93 10.62 3.22 -15.59
C SER A 93 10.10 1.77 -15.68
N LYS A 94 10.63 0.86 -14.85
CA LYS A 94 10.18 -0.53 -14.82
C LYS A 94 8.76 -0.66 -14.24
N LEU A 95 8.43 0.13 -13.21
CA LEU A 95 7.08 0.18 -12.67
C LEU A 95 6.09 0.78 -13.67
N SER A 96 6.48 1.82 -14.39
CA SER A 96 5.66 2.41 -15.47
C SER A 96 5.31 1.37 -16.51
N LYS A 97 6.29 0.65 -17.02
CA LYS A 97 6.07 -0.44 -17.97
C LYS A 97 5.12 -1.51 -17.42
N LEU A 98 5.34 -1.95 -16.17
CA LEU A 98 4.46 -2.95 -15.56
C LEU A 98 3.01 -2.45 -15.44
N ASN A 99 2.80 -1.18 -15.03
CA ASN A 99 1.47 -0.59 -14.93
C ASN A 99 0.80 -0.50 -16.32
N GLN A 100 1.54 -0.14 -17.38
CA GLN A 100 1.03 -0.19 -18.74
C GLN A 100 0.67 -1.62 -19.18
N ASP A 101 1.52 -2.60 -18.90
CA ASP A 101 1.29 -4.01 -19.24
C ASP A 101 0.04 -4.58 -18.57
N ILE A 102 -0.29 -4.15 -17.36
CA ILE A 102 -1.53 -4.53 -16.64
C ILE A 102 -2.73 -3.64 -16.96
N GLY A 103 -2.56 -2.64 -17.84
CA GLY A 103 -3.65 -1.81 -18.35
C GLY A 103 -4.21 -0.81 -17.33
N THR A 104 -3.41 -0.33 -16.37
CA THR A 104 -3.82 0.77 -15.49
C THR A 104 -3.23 2.10 -15.97
N ASN A 105 -3.99 3.18 -15.78
CA ASN A 105 -3.56 4.56 -16.03
C ASN A 105 -3.01 5.26 -14.79
N LYS A 106 -3.00 4.57 -13.64
CA LYS A 106 -2.49 5.08 -12.36
C LYS A 106 -1.34 4.23 -11.85
N MET A 107 -0.36 4.88 -11.24
CA MET A 107 0.80 4.23 -10.66
C MET A 107 0.99 4.62 -9.19
N ILE A 108 0.92 3.65 -8.29
CA ILE A 108 1.32 3.83 -6.89
C ILE A 108 2.84 3.93 -6.87
N LEU A 109 3.37 5.06 -6.37
CA LEU A 109 4.80 5.28 -6.28
C LEU A 109 5.42 4.43 -5.17
N PRO A 110 6.62 3.90 -5.38
CA PRO A 110 7.31 3.12 -4.38
C PRO A 110 7.74 4.00 -3.19
N ALA A 111 7.69 3.43 -1.99
CA ALA A 111 8.17 4.08 -0.78
C ALA A 111 8.80 3.07 0.19
N ILE A 112 9.73 3.55 1.00
CA ILE A 112 10.25 2.84 2.18
C ILE A 112 9.58 3.43 3.43
N THR A 113 9.24 2.59 4.40
CA THR A 113 8.67 3.04 5.67
C THR A 113 9.66 3.95 6.40
N THR A 114 9.22 5.17 6.67
CA THR A 114 10.02 6.15 7.41
C THR A 114 9.79 6.04 8.90
N LYS A 115 10.87 6.25 9.68
CA LYS A 115 10.84 6.31 11.15
C LYS A 115 10.98 7.74 11.68
N LYS A 116 11.17 8.70 10.78
CA LYS A 116 11.32 10.11 11.15
C LYS A 116 10.95 11.03 10.00
N ILE A 117 10.16 12.03 10.31
CA ILE A 117 9.81 13.11 9.38
C ILE A 117 10.75 14.28 9.62
N ASN A 118 11.42 14.71 8.57
CA ASN A 118 12.33 15.85 8.60
C ASN A 118 12.49 16.46 7.20
N HIS A 119 13.26 17.51 7.09
CA HIS A 119 13.51 18.20 5.83
C HIS A 119 14.16 17.29 4.76
N LEU A 120 15.05 16.38 5.16
CA LEU A 120 15.66 15.42 4.22
C LEU A 120 14.61 14.45 3.67
N TRP A 121 13.74 13.92 4.52
CA TRP A 121 12.62 13.09 4.08
C TRP A 121 11.74 13.83 3.07
N ASN A 122 11.33 15.08 3.38
CA ASN A 122 10.53 15.90 2.45
C ASN A 122 11.23 16.11 1.11
N LYS A 123 12.54 16.40 1.13
CA LYS A 123 13.33 16.55 -0.10
C LYS A 123 13.29 15.27 -0.95
N ILE A 124 13.41 14.09 -0.33
CA ILE A 124 13.32 12.81 -1.03
C ILE A 124 11.92 12.63 -1.65
N GLN A 125 10.84 12.95 -0.91
CA GLN A 125 9.49 12.85 -1.46
C GLN A 125 9.30 13.72 -2.70
N LYS A 126 9.77 14.97 -2.67
CA LYS A 126 9.71 15.88 -3.83
C LYS A 126 10.47 15.32 -5.03
N ILE A 127 11.70 14.86 -4.82
CA ILE A 127 12.51 14.23 -5.89
C ILE A 127 11.78 13.01 -6.47
N CYS A 128 11.16 12.17 -5.63
CA CYS A 128 10.41 11.01 -6.09
C CYS A 128 9.21 11.40 -6.97
N ILE A 129 8.48 12.45 -6.61
CA ILE A 129 7.35 12.96 -7.39
C ILE A 129 7.83 13.51 -8.73
N GLU A 130 8.84 14.40 -8.73
CA GLU A 130 9.42 15.00 -9.93
C GLU A 130 9.94 13.94 -10.90
N LYS A 131 10.73 12.98 -10.40
CA LYS A 131 11.25 11.89 -11.21
C LYS A 131 10.17 10.97 -11.76
N ALA A 132 9.09 10.74 -11.00
CA ALA A 132 7.96 9.97 -11.48
C ALA A 132 7.24 10.68 -12.64
N ASP A 133 7.16 12.00 -12.64
CA ASP A 133 6.60 12.78 -13.75
C ASP A 133 7.49 12.69 -14.99
N ASP A 134 8.81 12.75 -14.83
CA ASP A 134 9.78 12.64 -15.93
C ASP A 134 9.76 11.25 -16.61
N TYR A 135 9.68 10.17 -15.81
CA TYR A 135 9.85 8.79 -16.32
C TYR A 135 8.56 8.00 -16.54
N ALA A 136 7.42 8.53 -16.12
CA ALA A 136 6.11 7.95 -16.33
C ALA A 136 5.05 9.01 -16.67
N PRO A 137 5.28 9.88 -17.69
CA PRO A 137 4.41 11.03 -17.98
C PRO A 137 2.96 10.63 -18.29
N ASP A 138 2.75 9.44 -18.86
CA ASP A 138 1.44 8.96 -19.31
C ASP A 138 0.58 8.36 -18.18
N LEU A 139 1.12 8.23 -16.99
CA LEU A 139 0.41 7.65 -15.85
C LEU A 139 0.10 8.73 -14.80
N GLU A 140 -1.11 8.70 -14.24
CA GLU A 140 -1.42 9.44 -13.02
C GLU A 140 -0.65 8.83 -11.82
N LYS A 141 -0.09 9.66 -10.97
CA LYS A 141 0.71 9.20 -9.81
C LYS A 141 -0.11 9.25 -8.54
N ILE A 142 -0.02 8.18 -7.78
CA ILE A 142 -0.50 8.09 -6.41
C ILE A 142 0.74 8.06 -5.52
N HIS A 143 0.99 9.14 -4.78
CA HIS A 143 2.18 9.24 -3.95
C HIS A 143 2.02 8.44 -2.65
N THR A 144 3.01 7.60 -2.34
CA THR A 144 2.96 6.76 -1.16
C THR A 144 3.63 7.43 0.04
N ILE A 145 2.89 7.52 1.14
CA ILE A 145 3.40 7.88 2.47
C ILE A 145 3.43 6.62 3.33
N ALA A 146 4.61 6.04 3.52
CA ALA A 146 4.77 4.85 4.35
C ALA A 146 5.37 5.23 5.72
N LEU A 147 4.64 4.97 6.79
CA LEU A 147 4.93 5.46 8.15
C LEU A 147 5.13 4.31 9.13
N SER A 148 6.16 4.42 9.96
CA SER A 148 6.32 3.54 11.11
C SER A 148 5.30 3.87 12.22
N CYS A 149 5.14 2.95 13.16
CA CYS A 149 4.27 3.15 14.31
C CYS A 149 4.69 4.38 15.14
N GLU A 150 5.99 4.59 15.32
CA GLU A 150 6.52 5.70 16.09
C GLU A 150 6.16 7.06 15.49
N VAL A 151 6.19 7.19 14.15
CA VAL A 151 5.78 8.43 13.48
C VAL A 151 4.30 8.71 13.71
N LEU A 152 3.46 7.67 13.68
CA LEU A 152 2.02 7.82 13.92
C LEU A 152 1.67 8.10 15.39
N GLU A 153 2.55 7.84 16.32
CA GLU A 153 2.38 8.18 17.74
C GLU A 153 2.96 9.56 18.11
N ASP A 154 3.42 10.35 17.12
CA ASP A 154 4.02 11.66 17.30
C ASP A 154 3.25 12.73 16.51
N GLU A 155 2.50 13.59 17.21
CA GLU A 155 1.68 14.64 16.63
C GLU A 155 2.50 15.65 15.82
N GLU A 156 3.69 16.03 16.28
CA GLU A 156 4.56 17.00 15.60
C GLU A 156 5.03 16.47 14.24
N GLN A 157 5.28 15.18 14.14
CA GLN A 157 5.63 14.54 12.88
C GLN A 157 4.46 14.50 11.92
N ILE A 158 3.24 14.26 12.42
CA ILE A 158 2.02 14.30 11.60
C ILE A 158 1.76 15.71 11.04
N GLU A 159 1.87 16.73 11.89
CA GLU A 159 1.76 18.14 11.46
C GLU A 159 2.82 18.48 10.42
N SER A 160 4.05 18.00 10.60
CA SER A 160 5.12 18.19 9.62
C SER A 160 4.81 17.55 8.26
N ILE A 161 4.23 16.34 8.23
CA ILE A 161 3.80 15.71 6.96
C ILE A 161 2.74 16.57 6.27
N ILE A 162 1.75 17.04 7.03
CA ILE A 162 0.67 17.85 6.48
C ILE A 162 1.24 19.15 5.90
N ALA A 163 2.14 19.81 6.61
CA ALA A 163 2.78 21.05 6.13
C ALA A 163 3.62 20.80 4.86
N TYR A 164 4.43 19.74 4.84
CA TYR A 164 5.23 19.39 3.65
C TYR A 164 4.37 19.02 2.43
N ALA A 165 3.25 18.35 2.67
CA ALA A 165 2.36 17.91 1.59
C ALA A 165 1.69 19.07 0.84
N GLU A 166 1.61 20.27 1.42
CA GLU A 166 1.12 21.48 0.72
C GLU A 166 1.99 21.84 -0.50
N GLU A 167 3.27 21.53 -0.42
CA GLU A 167 4.24 21.84 -1.48
C GLU A 167 4.33 20.75 -2.57
N TRP A 168 3.69 19.61 -2.36
CA TRP A 168 3.77 18.48 -3.30
C TRP A 168 2.78 18.66 -4.46
N ASN A 169 3.30 18.67 -5.66
CA ASN A 169 2.48 18.66 -6.88
C ASN A 169 1.93 17.25 -7.14
N ILE A 170 1.02 16.81 -6.28
CA ILE A 170 0.39 15.48 -6.36
C ILE A 170 -1.08 15.59 -5.92
N ALA A 171 -1.96 14.94 -6.70
CA ALA A 171 -3.41 14.98 -6.44
C ALA A 171 -3.90 13.83 -5.57
N GLU A 172 -3.19 12.71 -5.52
CA GLU A 172 -3.64 11.48 -4.86
C GLU A 172 -2.51 10.87 -4.01
N VAL A 173 -2.86 10.43 -2.80
CA VAL A 173 -1.92 9.91 -1.80
C VAL A 173 -2.38 8.53 -1.32
N TYR A 174 -1.44 7.60 -1.24
CA TYR A 174 -1.62 6.27 -0.65
C TYR A 174 -0.85 6.19 0.66
N ILE A 175 -1.57 6.06 1.79
CA ILE A 175 -0.98 6.01 3.12
C ILE A 175 -0.87 4.56 3.57
N VAL A 176 0.33 4.14 3.94
CA VAL A 176 0.62 2.81 4.49
C VAL A 176 1.21 2.97 5.88
N CYS A 177 0.55 2.39 6.87
CA CYS A 177 0.90 2.54 8.26
C CYS A 177 1.35 1.21 8.87
N GLU A 178 2.46 1.23 9.60
CA GLU A 178 2.82 0.11 10.46
C GLU A 178 1.87 0.04 11.65
N HIS A 179 1.17 -1.10 11.79
CA HIS A 179 0.26 -1.32 12.91
C HIS A 179 1.06 -1.60 14.20
N PRO A 180 0.65 -1.02 15.35
CA PRO A 180 1.28 -1.29 16.63
C PRO A 180 1.32 -2.80 16.92
N GLN A 181 2.47 -3.28 17.37
CA GLN A 181 2.68 -4.70 17.70
C GLN A 181 2.33 -5.68 16.57
N LYS A 182 2.20 -5.19 15.33
CA LYS A 182 1.76 -5.98 14.15
C LYS A 182 0.38 -6.64 14.33
N LEU A 183 -0.45 -6.08 15.20
CA LEU A 183 -1.80 -6.56 15.43
C LEU A 183 -2.74 -6.05 14.35
N TYR A 184 -3.74 -6.85 14.03
CA TYR A 184 -4.77 -6.47 13.06
C TYR A 184 -5.64 -5.30 13.54
N LEU A 185 -5.95 -5.27 14.82
CA LEU A 185 -6.66 -4.16 15.47
C LEU A 185 -5.66 -3.29 16.23
N VAL A 186 -5.87 -1.99 16.14
CA VAL A 186 -5.05 -1.01 16.84
C VAL A 186 -5.69 -0.67 18.16
N ASP A 187 -4.97 -0.90 19.26
CA ASP A 187 -5.37 -0.59 20.63
C ASP A 187 -4.77 0.72 21.15
N ARG A 188 -4.19 1.53 20.25
CA ARG A 188 -3.53 2.81 20.54
C ARG A 188 -4.37 3.99 20.06
N PRO A 189 -5.10 4.70 20.96
CA PRO A 189 -5.95 5.83 20.55
C PRO A 189 -5.18 6.93 19.84
N LEU A 190 -3.99 7.28 20.28
CA LEU A 190 -3.16 8.34 19.67
C LEU A 190 -2.80 7.99 18.22
N TRP A 191 -2.40 6.74 17.95
CA TRP A 191 -2.13 6.28 16.60
C TRP A 191 -3.35 6.48 15.67
N VAL A 192 -4.55 6.12 16.14
CA VAL A 192 -5.79 6.28 15.35
C VAL A 192 -6.14 7.75 15.17
N THR A 193 -6.03 8.55 16.23
CA THR A 193 -6.31 10.00 16.17
C THR A 193 -5.37 10.71 15.21
N ASN A 194 -4.09 10.39 15.26
CA ASN A 194 -3.08 10.97 14.39
C ASN A 194 -3.29 10.57 12.93
N LEU A 195 -3.68 9.33 12.66
CA LEU A 195 -4.05 8.92 11.30
C LEU A 195 -5.29 9.69 10.80
N LEU A 196 -6.31 9.88 11.64
CA LEU A 196 -7.47 10.73 11.31
C LEU A 196 -7.05 12.16 11.00
N SER A 197 -6.16 12.74 11.82
CA SER A 197 -5.63 14.11 11.63
C SER A 197 -4.86 14.23 10.32
N LEU A 198 -4.01 13.26 10.00
CA LEU A 198 -3.26 13.21 8.74
C LEU A 198 -4.21 13.18 7.54
N VAL A 199 -5.18 12.26 7.54
CA VAL A 199 -6.17 12.16 6.46
C VAL A 199 -6.93 13.48 6.32
N ALA A 200 -7.45 14.05 7.43
CA ALA A 200 -8.19 15.30 7.41
C ALA A 200 -7.34 16.48 6.89
N GLY A 201 -6.07 16.54 7.28
CA GLY A 201 -5.11 17.56 6.82
C GLY A 201 -4.92 17.50 5.30
N LEU A 202 -4.64 16.31 4.77
CA LEU A 202 -4.47 16.09 3.33
C LEU A 202 -5.77 16.35 2.54
N LYS A 203 -6.92 16.01 3.10
CA LYS A 203 -8.23 16.31 2.51
C LYS A 203 -8.50 17.80 2.42
N ARG A 204 -8.10 18.61 3.42
CA ARG A 204 -8.19 20.09 3.35
C ARG A 204 -7.35 20.68 2.22
N GLN A 205 -6.24 20.03 1.88
CA GLN A 205 -5.41 20.38 0.72
C GLN A 205 -5.97 19.85 -0.62
N LYS A 206 -7.21 19.33 -0.62
CA LYS A 206 -7.91 18.79 -1.80
C LYS A 206 -7.24 17.55 -2.40
N LYS A 207 -6.38 16.88 -1.67
CA LYS A 207 -5.79 15.60 -2.12
C LYS A 207 -6.81 14.48 -1.96
N LYS A 208 -6.81 13.53 -2.88
CA LYS A 208 -7.47 12.24 -2.68
C LYS A 208 -6.60 11.39 -1.78
N VAL A 209 -7.22 10.70 -0.83
CA VAL A 209 -6.51 9.90 0.17
C VAL A 209 -7.03 8.47 0.17
N ILE A 210 -6.13 7.52 -0.06
CA ILE A 210 -6.36 6.09 0.08
C ILE A 210 -5.53 5.62 1.28
N VAL A 211 -6.11 4.84 2.18
CA VAL A 211 -5.36 4.24 3.29
C VAL A 211 -5.26 2.74 3.06
N GLY A 212 -4.02 2.27 2.89
CA GLY A 212 -3.68 0.89 2.59
C GLY A 212 -3.60 0.00 3.83
N TYR A 213 -3.80 -1.30 3.63
CA TYR A 213 -3.68 -2.33 4.67
C TYR A 213 -4.59 -2.09 5.89
N ALA A 214 -5.74 -1.47 5.64
CA ALA A 214 -6.68 -1.08 6.68
C ALA A 214 -7.41 -2.28 7.29
N SER A 215 -7.56 -2.28 8.62
CA SER A 215 -8.52 -3.14 9.31
C SER A 215 -9.94 -2.53 9.24
N HIS A 216 -10.96 -3.32 9.56
CA HIS A 216 -12.34 -2.82 9.64
C HIS A 216 -12.51 -1.69 10.68
N GLN A 217 -11.65 -1.60 11.69
CA GLN A 217 -11.63 -0.50 12.66
C GLN A 217 -11.39 0.84 11.97
N LEU A 218 -10.60 0.87 10.88
CA LEU A 218 -10.26 2.08 10.16
C LEU A 218 -11.40 2.60 9.26
N LEU A 219 -12.59 1.97 9.28
CA LEU A 219 -13.80 2.56 8.72
C LEU A 219 -14.14 3.92 9.35
N CYS A 220 -13.63 4.20 10.57
CA CYS A 220 -13.76 5.52 11.21
C CYS A 220 -13.10 6.64 10.39
N LEU A 221 -12.18 6.35 9.46
CA LEU A 221 -11.57 7.33 8.57
C LEU A 221 -12.58 8.02 7.62
N ALA A 222 -13.78 7.47 7.51
CA ALA A 222 -14.91 8.15 6.85
C ALA A 222 -15.24 9.51 7.50
N LEU A 223 -15.02 9.67 8.81
CA LEU A 223 -15.18 10.94 9.52
C LEU A 223 -14.19 12.02 9.04
N ALA A 224 -12.98 11.61 8.64
CA ALA A 224 -11.98 12.48 8.04
C ALA A 224 -12.16 12.65 6.51
N LYS A 225 -13.24 12.13 5.93
CA LYS A 225 -13.54 12.16 4.49
C LYS A 225 -12.47 11.43 3.65
N CYS A 226 -11.88 10.36 4.19
CA CYS A 226 -11.01 9.47 3.40
C CYS A 226 -11.75 9.02 2.14
N ASP A 227 -11.07 9.02 0.99
CA ASP A 227 -11.71 8.64 -0.28
C ASP A 227 -11.87 7.13 -0.40
N ALA A 228 -10.83 6.38 -0.01
CA ALA A 228 -10.88 4.92 0.00
C ALA A 228 -10.01 4.33 1.10
N ILE A 229 -10.38 3.13 1.55
CA ILE A 229 -9.49 2.25 2.31
C ILE A 229 -9.34 0.95 1.54
N ASP A 230 -8.16 0.36 1.55
CA ASP A 230 -8.02 -1.01 1.11
C ASP A 230 -8.04 -1.96 2.32
N HIS A 231 -8.71 -3.06 2.18
CA HIS A 231 -8.89 -4.02 3.24
C HIS A 231 -8.21 -5.35 2.89
N MET A 232 -7.31 -5.81 3.75
CA MET A 232 -6.71 -7.14 3.71
C MET A 232 -7.62 -8.17 4.40
N GLY A 233 -8.60 -8.65 3.71
CA GLY A 233 -9.50 -9.67 4.21
C GLY A 233 -10.91 -9.40 3.77
N CYS A 234 -11.48 -10.37 3.09
CA CYS A 234 -12.84 -10.31 2.60
C CYS A 234 -13.82 -10.10 3.75
N ILE A 235 -14.27 -8.87 3.98
CA ILE A 235 -15.59 -8.69 4.52
C ILE A 235 -16.52 -9.00 3.36
N ILE A 236 -16.97 -10.25 3.27
CA ILE A 236 -18.11 -10.59 2.42
C ILE A 236 -19.30 -9.91 3.10
N ILE A 237 -19.58 -8.68 2.69
CA ILE A 237 -20.92 -8.13 2.89
C ILE A 237 -21.78 -8.90 1.89
N SER A 238 -22.26 -10.06 2.31
CA SER A 238 -23.37 -10.69 1.61
C SER A 238 -24.50 -9.66 1.63
N SER A 239 -24.83 -9.11 0.46
CA SER A 239 -26.09 -8.39 0.28
C SER A 239 -27.15 -9.21 0.96
N ILE A 240 -27.84 -8.61 1.92
CA ILE A 240 -29.03 -9.17 2.55
C ILE A 240 -30.09 -9.19 1.46
N SER A 241 -30.13 -10.27 0.71
CA SER A 241 -31.33 -10.68 0.01
C SER A 241 -31.95 -11.77 0.88
N ASP A 242 -33.11 -11.48 1.42
CA ASP A 242 -34.03 -12.30 2.19
C ASP A 242 -33.64 -13.78 2.39
N GLY A 243 -33.35 -14.13 3.65
CA GLY A 243 -33.37 -15.52 4.10
C GLY A 243 -32.03 -16.13 4.45
N GLY A 244 -31.53 -15.89 5.65
CA GLY A 244 -30.57 -16.76 6.33
C GLY A 244 -29.11 -16.35 6.23
N SER A 245 -28.69 -15.53 7.18
CA SER A 245 -27.28 -15.12 7.38
C SER A 245 -26.41 -16.31 7.78
N LYS A 246 -25.45 -16.66 6.93
CA LYS A 246 -24.21 -17.33 7.36
C LYS A 246 -23.05 -16.36 7.16
N ILE A 247 -22.62 -15.76 8.25
CA ILE A 247 -21.35 -15.01 8.28
C ILE A 247 -20.24 -16.05 8.28
N GLY A 248 -19.62 -16.26 7.12
CA GLY A 248 -18.41 -17.06 6.99
C GLY A 248 -17.20 -16.17 7.15
N TYR A 249 -16.52 -16.24 8.27
CA TYR A 249 -15.19 -15.65 8.43
C TYR A 249 -14.21 -16.52 7.67
N LEU A 250 -13.66 -16.01 6.55
CA LEU A 250 -12.46 -16.57 5.96
C LEU A 250 -11.25 -16.15 6.79
N GLN A 251 -10.67 -17.16 7.43
CA GLN A 251 -9.53 -17.05 8.30
C GLN A 251 -8.30 -16.52 7.54
N ARG A 252 -7.68 -15.53 8.11
CA ARG A 252 -6.36 -14.96 8.04
C ARG A 252 -5.37 -15.72 7.15
N SER A 253 -4.93 -15.12 6.04
CA SER A 253 -3.57 -15.36 5.53
C SER A 253 -2.66 -14.31 6.17
N GLU A 254 -1.79 -14.75 7.04
CA GLU A 254 -0.73 -13.95 7.62
C GLU A 254 0.13 -13.38 6.50
N VAL A 255 0.09 -12.06 6.33
CA VAL A 255 1.22 -11.37 5.74
C VAL A 255 2.31 -11.51 6.77
N ASP A 256 3.23 -12.41 6.49
CA ASP A 256 4.39 -12.65 7.32
C ASP A 256 5.30 -11.43 7.27
N LEU A 257 4.94 -10.40 8.05
CA LEU A 257 5.82 -9.33 8.48
C LEU A 257 6.72 -9.84 9.62
N THR A 258 7.01 -11.14 9.63
CA THR A 258 7.91 -11.71 10.61
C THR A 258 9.30 -11.16 10.40
N LEU A 259 9.64 -10.20 11.22
CA LEU A 259 11.00 -9.99 11.68
C LEU A 259 11.39 -11.25 12.48
N SER A 260 11.95 -12.25 11.85
CA SER A 260 12.66 -13.29 12.58
C SER A 260 14.06 -12.78 12.87
N ASP A 261 14.21 -12.03 13.96
CA ASP A 261 15.44 -11.94 14.69
C ASP A 261 15.70 -13.32 15.29
N ARG A 262 16.44 -14.14 14.58
CA ARG A 262 17.19 -15.27 15.13
C ARG A 262 18.57 -15.26 14.48
N ASP A 263 19.39 -14.31 14.88
CA ASP A 263 20.82 -14.56 15.00
C ASP A 263 21.02 -15.25 16.34
N THR A 264 20.94 -16.54 16.35
CA THR A 264 21.48 -17.36 17.44
C THR A 264 23.00 -17.32 17.29
N ASP A 265 23.60 -16.54 18.12
CA ASP A 265 25.00 -16.55 18.48
C ASP A 265 25.37 -17.97 18.94
N ASN A 266 25.93 -18.76 18.05
CA ASN A 266 26.60 -20.01 18.41
C ASN A 266 28.04 -19.66 18.80
N GLY A 267 28.23 -19.35 20.08
CA GLY A 267 29.51 -19.33 20.71
C GLY A 267 30.16 -20.71 20.66
N GLU A 268 31.08 -20.92 19.74
CA GLU A 268 32.05 -22.02 19.84
C GLU A 268 33.10 -21.64 20.88
N SER A 269 33.03 -22.30 22.01
CA SER A 269 34.16 -22.45 22.93
C SER A 269 35.14 -23.47 22.38
N VAL A 270 36.35 -23.03 22.10
CA VAL A 270 37.50 -23.90 21.79
C VAL A 270 38.43 -23.93 22.99
N PRO A 271 38.99 -25.09 23.33
CA PRO A 271 39.70 -25.42 24.57
C PRO A 271 41.02 -24.69 24.79
#